data_dc38ad8edaf0c888870f48f6f7dbb141
#
_entry.id   dc38ad8edaf0c888870f48f6f7dbb141
#
_cell.length_a   1.000
_cell.length_b   1.000
_cell.length_c   1.000
_cell.angle_alpha   90.00
_cell.angle_beta   90.00
_cell.angle_gamma   90.00
#
_symmetry.space_group_name_H-M   'P 1'
#
loop_
_entity.id
_entity.type
_entity.pdbx_description
1 polymer ?
#
loop_
_entity_poly.entity_id
_entity_poly.type
_entity_poly.pdbx_seq_one_letter_code
_entity_poly.pdbx_strand_id
1 'polypeptide(L)'
;MGSHKDTLFRSADMSLTQLYIANEIGREVVSALGELGVMAFRDLNSETSAFQRTFTQEIRRLDNVERQLRYFHAQMDKASVPMRLIYDFENINTVAAPSASEIDELADRSQGLEQRIASLNDSYETLKKREVELTEWRWVLKEAGGFFDRARGQTDEIRQSVDGDDAPLLRDVEQAGQNSDAQGDRSFSVMNIGFVAGVIPRERIAAFERILWRTLRGNLYMNQSEIPEPIINPETNEEISKNVFVIFAHGKEIIAKIRKISESLGADLYSVDENSEMRRDQIHEVNTRLGDLANVLSNTKRTLDAELTQIGRSLAAWMIVIKKEKAVYQTLNRFSYDQARKTLIAEAWCPTNSLGLVKSTLQDVNDRAGLSVPTIVNQIKTSKTPPTYNKTNKFTLGFQTIIDAYGTAKYQEVNPGLPTIVTFPFLFAVMFGDFGHGFIMTMAACAMIYYEKPLSRGKLDELFSMAFFGRYIMLMMGIFSMYTGAIYCDIFSKEMALFPSMWEWPSDFKAGQTVDAHRVDGRVYPFGMDWRWHDTENDLLFSNSYKMKLSILLGWAH
;
A
#
# COMPACT_ATOMS: atom_id res chain seq x y z
N MET A 1 -15.12 -20.70 49.96
CA MET A 1 -14.69 -20.28 48.65
C MET A 1 -14.68 -18.75 48.64
N GLY A 2 -13.51 -18.15 48.83
CA GLY A 2 -13.41 -16.70 48.86
C GLY A 2 -13.67 -16.12 47.47
N SER A 3 -14.63 -15.21 47.42
CA SER A 3 -14.81 -14.34 46.23
C SER A 3 -13.52 -13.56 46.03
N HIS A 4 -12.66 -14.03 45.10
CA HIS A 4 -11.53 -13.22 44.64
C HIS A 4 -12.14 -12.00 43.92
N LYS A 5 -12.12 -10.87 44.57
CA LYS A 5 -12.47 -9.58 43.98
C LYS A 5 -11.39 -9.27 42.95
N ASP A 6 -11.79 -9.06 41.69
CA ASP A 6 -10.90 -8.49 40.67
C ASP A 6 -10.25 -7.24 41.26
N THR A 7 -8.97 -7.30 41.54
CA THR A 7 -8.24 -6.14 42.02
C THR A 7 -7.83 -5.32 40.80
N LEU A 8 -8.27 -4.09 40.74
CA LEU A 8 -8.00 -3.18 39.61
C LEU A 8 -6.48 -3.04 39.31
N PHE A 9 -5.65 -3.26 40.35
CA PHE A 9 -4.20 -3.07 40.30
C PHE A 9 -3.40 -4.33 39.90
N ARG A 10 -4.01 -5.48 39.75
CA ARG A 10 -3.34 -6.74 39.41
C ARG A 10 -4.03 -7.44 38.27
N SER A 11 -3.30 -8.33 37.58
CA SER A 11 -3.88 -9.17 36.55
C SER A 11 -5.07 -10.00 37.09
N ALA A 12 -6.02 -10.28 36.22
CA ALA A 12 -7.18 -11.11 36.55
C ALA A 12 -6.73 -12.52 37.00
N ASP A 13 -7.49 -13.12 37.95
CA ASP A 13 -7.26 -14.50 38.34
C ASP A 13 -7.56 -15.44 37.17
N MET A 14 -6.57 -16.27 36.81
CA MET A 14 -6.64 -17.18 35.68
C MET A 14 -6.81 -18.63 36.14
N SER A 15 -7.70 -19.34 35.48
CA SER A 15 -7.93 -20.78 35.67
C SER A 15 -7.51 -21.55 34.42
N LEU A 16 -6.80 -22.66 34.60
CA LEU A 16 -6.55 -23.59 33.51
C LEU A 16 -7.78 -24.47 33.29
N THR A 17 -8.31 -24.45 32.10
CA THR A 17 -9.47 -25.24 31.69
C THR A 17 -9.06 -26.26 30.64
N GLN A 18 -9.60 -27.46 30.76
CA GLN A 18 -9.51 -28.50 29.76
C GLN A 18 -10.87 -28.67 29.10
N LEU A 19 -10.89 -28.64 27.80
CA LEU A 19 -12.06 -28.75 26.96
C LEU A 19 -12.02 -30.10 26.23
N TYR A 20 -13.13 -30.81 26.26
CA TYR A 20 -13.37 -31.99 25.44
C TYR A 20 -14.46 -31.68 24.44
N ILE A 21 -14.08 -31.58 23.17
CA ILE A 21 -14.91 -31.10 22.08
C ILE A 21 -15.09 -32.22 21.06
N ALA A 22 -16.31 -32.50 20.65
CA ALA A 22 -16.55 -33.44 19.55
C ALA A 22 -15.91 -32.87 18.25
N ASN A 23 -15.23 -33.74 17.49
CA ASN A 23 -14.51 -33.30 16.29
C ASN A 23 -15.42 -32.56 15.29
N GLU A 24 -16.67 -32.96 15.20
CA GLU A 24 -17.68 -32.42 14.27
C GLU A 24 -17.95 -30.92 14.49
N ILE A 25 -17.96 -30.49 15.75
CA ILE A 25 -18.25 -29.08 16.14
C ILE A 25 -16.99 -28.29 16.53
N GLY A 26 -15.80 -28.88 16.40
CA GLY A 26 -14.56 -28.26 16.83
C GLY A 26 -14.34 -26.87 16.22
N ARG A 27 -14.64 -26.71 14.94
CA ARG A 27 -14.53 -25.45 14.20
C ARG A 27 -15.49 -24.37 14.76
N GLU A 28 -16.74 -24.73 14.98
CA GLU A 28 -17.79 -23.81 15.48
C GLU A 28 -17.49 -23.37 16.92
N VAL A 29 -17.07 -24.31 17.76
CA VAL A 29 -16.65 -24.04 19.14
C VAL A 29 -15.46 -23.07 19.18
N VAL A 30 -14.42 -23.30 18.38
CA VAL A 30 -13.24 -22.41 18.35
C VAL A 30 -13.60 -21.04 17.79
N SER A 31 -14.46 -20.98 16.78
CA SER A 31 -14.95 -19.71 16.23
C SER A 31 -15.73 -18.91 17.30
N ALA A 32 -16.67 -19.51 18.00
CA ALA A 32 -17.44 -18.85 19.05
C ALA A 32 -16.58 -18.40 20.23
N LEU A 33 -15.61 -19.22 20.65
CA LEU A 33 -14.65 -18.85 21.69
C LEU A 33 -13.68 -17.76 21.24
N GLY A 34 -13.34 -17.74 19.94
CA GLY A 34 -12.53 -16.67 19.32
C GLY A 34 -13.24 -15.33 19.32
N GLU A 35 -14.57 -15.31 19.09
CA GLU A 35 -15.38 -14.10 19.17
C GLU A 35 -15.50 -13.55 20.60
N LEU A 36 -15.52 -14.43 21.60
CA LEU A 36 -15.45 -14.01 23.01
C LEU A 36 -14.11 -13.38 23.39
N GLY A 37 -13.01 -13.85 22.79
CA GLY A 37 -11.67 -13.29 22.99
C GLY A 37 -11.10 -13.43 24.41
N VAL A 38 -11.62 -14.35 25.25
CA VAL A 38 -11.24 -14.48 26.68
C VAL A 38 -10.40 -15.72 26.98
N MET A 39 -10.10 -16.56 25.98
CA MET A 39 -9.35 -17.81 26.18
C MET A 39 -8.01 -17.78 25.47
N ALA A 40 -6.96 -18.17 26.17
CA ALA A 40 -5.61 -18.36 25.62
C ALA A 40 -5.29 -19.85 25.53
N PHE A 41 -5.35 -20.42 24.32
CA PHE A 41 -5.09 -21.84 24.09
C PHE A 41 -3.60 -22.18 24.15
N ARG A 42 -3.29 -23.25 24.83
CA ARG A 42 -1.94 -23.82 24.88
C ARG A 42 -1.70 -24.75 23.70
N ASP A 43 -0.49 -24.77 23.19
CA ASP A 43 -0.09 -25.76 22.18
C ASP A 43 0.24 -27.09 22.85
N LEU A 44 -0.59 -28.10 22.62
CA LEU A 44 -0.40 -29.47 23.11
C LEU A 44 0.41 -30.32 22.12
N ASN A 45 0.63 -29.80 20.90
CA ASN A 45 1.35 -30.46 19.82
C ASN A 45 2.70 -29.79 19.52
N SER A 46 3.35 -29.19 20.53
CA SER A 46 4.62 -28.47 20.36
C SER A 46 5.76 -29.34 19.82
N GLU A 47 5.71 -30.66 20.09
CA GLU A 47 6.70 -31.63 19.62
C GLU A 47 6.46 -32.12 18.19
N THR A 48 5.24 -31.93 17.66
CA THR A 48 4.91 -32.33 16.28
C THR A 48 5.28 -31.24 15.28
N SER A 49 5.92 -31.65 14.18
CA SER A 49 6.27 -30.71 13.12
C SER A 49 5.03 -30.09 12.49
N ALA A 50 5.12 -28.85 12.01
CA ALA A 50 4.00 -28.13 11.41
C ALA A 50 3.34 -28.90 10.24
N PHE A 51 4.11 -29.73 9.52
CA PHE A 51 3.63 -30.52 8.38
C PHE A 51 2.84 -31.77 8.77
N GLN A 52 2.99 -32.27 10.00
CA GLN A 52 2.34 -33.46 10.51
C GLN A 52 1.05 -33.15 11.29
N ARG A 53 0.72 -31.88 11.47
CA ARG A 53 -0.49 -31.46 12.19
C ARG A 53 -1.74 -31.74 11.36
N THR A 54 -2.84 -32.07 12.03
CA THR A 54 -4.07 -32.59 11.45
C THR A 54 -4.69 -31.67 10.40
N PHE A 55 -4.72 -30.36 10.63
CA PHE A 55 -5.40 -29.38 9.78
C PHE A 55 -4.45 -28.57 8.87
N THR A 56 -3.33 -29.18 8.50
CA THR A 56 -2.32 -28.49 7.64
C THR A 56 -2.83 -28.30 6.21
N GLN A 57 -3.65 -29.23 5.70
CA GLN A 57 -4.20 -29.13 4.34
C GLN A 57 -5.19 -27.99 4.22
N GLU A 58 -6.06 -27.82 5.20
CA GLU A 58 -7.05 -26.73 5.29
C GLU A 58 -6.35 -25.38 5.37
N ILE A 59 -5.30 -25.27 6.19
CA ILE A 59 -4.52 -24.03 6.27
C ILE A 59 -3.86 -23.69 4.93
N ARG A 60 -3.26 -24.68 4.23
CA ARG A 60 -2.66 -24.44 2.91
C ARG A 60 -3.70 -23.99 1.89
N ARG A 61 -4.90 -24.56 1.93
CA ARG A 61 -6.00 -24.15 1.08
C ARG A 61 -6.38 -22.68 1.33
N LEU A 62 -6.52 -22.30 2.60
CA LEU A 62 -6.79 -20.92 3.00
C LEU A 62 -5.65 -19.96 2.67
N ASP A 63 -4.40 -20.40 2.79
CA ASP A 63 -3.23 -19.63 2.36
C ASP A 63 -3.27 -19.33 0.86
N ASN A 64 -3.73 -20.30 0.06
CA ASN A 64 -3.90 -20.10 -1.39
C ASN A 64 -4.99 -19.08 -1.70
N VAL A 65 -6.12 -19.17 -1.02
CA VAL A 65 -7.20 -18.16 -1.16
C VAL A 65 -6.72 -16.78 -0.70
N GLU A 66 -6.00 -16.69 0.42
CA GLU A 66 -5.44 -15.43 0.91
C GLU A 66 -4.47 -14.82 -0.12
N ARG A 67 -3.64 -15.64 -0.79
CA ARG A 67 -2.76 -15.20 -1.89
C ARG A 67 -3.57 -14.63 -3.06
N GLN A 68 -4.66 -15.29 -3.43
CA GLN A 68 -5.56 -14.84 -4.50
C GLN A 68 -6.22 -13.50 -4.15
N LEU A 69 -6.70 -13.33 -2.91
CA LEU A 69 -7.30 -12.08 -2.46
C LEU A 69 -6.27 -10.93 -2.45
N ARG A 70 -5.03 -11.20 -2.05
CA ARG A 70 -3.94 -10.21 -2.14
C ARG A 70 -3.61 -9.85 -3.59
N TYR A 71 -3.65 -10.82 -4.50
CA TYR A 71 -3.48 -10.56 -5.94
C TYR A 71 -4.58 -9.61 -6.44
N PHE A 72 -5.85 -9.82 -6.08
CA PHE A 72 -6.92 -8.91 -6.45
C PHE A 72 -6.71 -7.50 -5.90
N HIS A 73 -6.28 -7.39 -4.65
CA HIS A 73 -5.95 -6.08 -4.06
C HIS A 73 -4.86 -5.36 -4.86
N ALA A 74 -3.78 -6.06 -5.21
CA ALA A 74 -2.70 -5.49 -6.01
C ALA A 74 -3.15 -5.07 -7.42
N GLN A 75 -4.07 -5.83 -8.06
CA GLN A 75 -4.63 -5.46 -9.36
C GLN A 75 -5.56 -4.23 -9.26
N MET A 76 -6.33 -4.13 -8.17
CA MET A 76 -7.17 -2.95 -7.92
C MET A 76 -6.33 -1.70 -7.67
N ASP A 77 -5.21 -1.80 -6.95
CA ASP A 77 -4.29 -0.69 -6.74
C ASP A 77 -3.68 -0.21 -8.08
N LYS A 78 -3.27 -1.14 -8.95
CA LYS A 78 -2.79 -0.81 -10.31
C LYS A 78 -3.86 -0.11 -11.16
N ALA A 79 -5.11 -0.55 -11.06
CA ALA A 79 -6.24 0.01 -11.79
C ALA A 79 -6.85 1.26 -11.12
N SER A 80 -6.35 1.66 -9.93
CA SER A 80 -6.90 2.76 -9.11
C SER A 80 -8.40 2.57 -8.78
N VAL A 81 -8.84 1.31 -8.65
CA VAL A 81 -10.22 0.98 -8.27
C VAL A 81 -10.33 0.96 -6.75
N PRO A 82 -11.22 1.78 -6.13
CA PRO A 82 -11.34 1.85 -4.69
C PRO A 82 -11.96 0.56 -4.12
N MET A 83 -11.31 0.01 -3.10
CA MET A 83 -11.88 -1.09 -2.29
C MET A 83 -12.90 -0.52 -1.31
N ARG A 84 -14.07 -1.15 -1.20
CA ARG A 84 -15.03 -0.83 -0.14
C ARG A 84 -14.51 -1.36 1.19
N LEU A 85 -13.96 -0.48 2.02
CA LEU A 85 -13.48 -0.84 3.35
C LEU A 85 -14.66 -1.01 4.31
N ILE A 86 -14.52 -1.96 5.23
CA ILE A 86 -15.47 -2.15 6.34
C ILE A 86 -14.91 -1.35 7.50
N TYR A 87 -15.47 -0.17 7.74
CA TYR A 87 -14.98 0.77 8.76
C TYR A 87 -15.58 0.54 10.16
N ASP A 88 -16.70 -0.17 10.27
CA ASP A 88 -17.35 -0.43 11.54
C ASP A 88 -16.68 -1.63 12.23
N PHE A 89 -15.88 -1.35 13.25
CA PHE A 89 -15.36 -2.39 14.15
C PHE A 89 -16.49 -3.19 14.84
N GLU A 90 -17.65 -2.60 15.02
CA GLU A 90 -18.87 -3.29 15.49
C GLU A 90 -19.41 -4.23 14.40
N ASN A 91 -19.29 -3.89 13.12
CA ASN A 91 -19.73 -4.73 12.00
C ASN A 91 -18.74 -5.83 11.62
N ILE A 92 -17.47 -5.74 12.01
CA ILE A 92 -16.52 -6.85 11.83
C ILE A 92 -16.96 -8.08 12.64
N ASN A 93 -17.55 -7.87 13.79
CA ASN A 93 -18.15 -8.94 14.60
C ASN A 93 -19.46 -9.47 14.01
N THR A 94 -20.15 -8.69 13.17
CA THR A 94 -21.39 -9.12 12.49
C THR A 94 -21.14 -9.91 11.20
N VAL A 95 -19.90 -10.01 10.72
CA VAL A 95 -19.54 -10.98 9.69
C VAL A 95 -19.60 -12.35 10.35
N ALA A 96 -20.76 -13.00 10.22
CA ALA A 96 -21.02 -14.33 10.75
C ALA A 96 -19.91 -15.29 10.30
N ALA A 97 -19.56 -16.23 11.17
CA ALA A 97 -18.63 -17.30 10.77
C ALA A 97 -19.26 -18.06 9.60
N PRO A 98 -18.62 -18.09 8.42
CA PRO A 98 -19.18 -18.76 7.26
C PRO A 98 -19.27 -20.27 7.51
N SER A 99 -20.19 -20.92 6.83
CA SER A 99 -20.23 -22.39 6.80
C SER A 99 -19.04 -22.94 6.04
N ALA A 100 -18.68 -24.21 6.24
CA ALA A 100 -17.59 -24.83 5.50
C ALA A 100 -17.85 -24.80 3.97
N SER A 101 -19.11 -24.99 3.56
CA SER A 101 -19.52 -24.90 2.15
C SER A 101 -19.35 -23.51 1.53
N GLU A 102 -19.60 -22.44 2.30
CA GLU A 102 -19.39 -21.06 1.83
C GLU A 102 -17.89 -20.74 1.61
N ILE A 103 -17.01 -21.36 2.41
CA ILE A 103 -15.56 -21.21 2.23
C ILE A 103 -15.10 -21.96 0.98
N ASP A 104 -15.67 -23.15 0.74
CA ASP A 104 -15.40 -23.95 -0.45
C ASP A 104 -15.84 -23.20 -1.72
N GLU A 105 -17.04 -22.63 -1.70
CA GLU A 105 -17.56 -21.79 -2.78
C GLU A 105 -16.68 -20.54 -2.99
N LEU A 106 -16.23 -19.90 -1.91
CA LEU A 106 -15.34 -18.75 -2.00
C LEU A 106 -13.97 -19.14 -2.61
N ALA A 107 -13.44 -20.31 -2.26
CA ALA A 107 -12.18 -20.81 -2.81
C ALA A 107 -12.31 -21.06 -4.32
N ASP A 108 -13.35 -21.74 -4.76
CA ASP A 108 -13.60 -22.03 -6.18
C ASP A 108 -13.86 -20.74 -6.97
N ARG A 109 -14.64 -19.84 -6.40
CA ARG A 109 -14.93 -18.54 -6.99
C ARG A 109 -13.67 -17.66 -7.12
N SER A 110 -12.82 -17.62 -6.09
CA SER A 110 -11.58 -16.84 -6.13
C SER A 110 -10.60 -17.40 -7.16
N GLN A 111 -10.53 -18.72 -7.32
CA GLN A 111 -9.70 -19.35 -8.35
C GLN A 111 -10.20 -19.01 -9.76
N GLY A 112 -11.50 -19.09 -10.00
CA GLY A 112 -12.10 -18.72 -11.28
C GLY A 112 -11.88 -17.24 -11.63
N LEU A 113 -12.01 -16.35 -10.64
CA LEU A 113 -11.74 -14.92 -10.81
C LEU A 113 -10.25 -14.63 -11.06
N GLU A 114 -9.33 -15.32 -10.39
CA GLU A 114 -7.88 -15.18 -10.63
C GLU A 114 -7.55 -15.53 -12.08
N GLN A 115 -8.03 -16.68 -12.59
CA GLN A 115 -7.80 -17.11 -13.97
C GLN A 115 -8.39 -16.11 -14.99
N ARG A 116 -9.58 -15.60 -14.70
CA ARG A 116 -10.25 -14.64 -15.59
C ARG A 116 -9.50 -13.30 -15.64
N ILE A 117 -9.09 -12.76 -14.49
CA ILE A 117 -8.32 -11.50 -14.44
C ILE A 117 -6.95 -11.68 -15.08
N ALA A 118 -6.26 -12.80 -14.84
CA ALA A 118 -4.98 -13.10 -15.48
C ALA A 118 -5.12 -13.14 -17.00
N SER A 119 -6.13 -13.86 -17.54
CA SER A 119 -6.41 -13.92 -18.97
C SER A 119 -6.74 -12.55 -19.58
N LEU A 120 -7.50 -11.71 -18.87
CA LEU A 120 -7.80 -10.34 -19.31
C LEU A 120 -6.55 -9.46 -19.33
N ASN A 121 -5.69 -9.57 -18.32
CA ASN A 121 -4.43 -8.84 -18.28
C ASN A 121 -3.48 -9.28 -19.41
N ASP A 122 -3.29 -10.58 -19.62
CA ASP A 122 -2.45 -11.11 -20.69
C ASP A 122 -2.96 -10.64 -22.07
N SER A 123 -4.28 -10.67 -22.25
CA SER A 123 -4.92 -10.15 -23.47
C SER A 123 -4.67 -8.65 -23.63
N TYR A 124 -4.83 -7.87 -22.56
CA TYR A 124 -4.59 -6.43 -22.59
C TYR A 124 -3.12 -6.08 -22.90
N GLU A 125 -2.17 -6.79 -22.28
CA GLU A 125 -0.74 -6.59 -22.56
C GLU A 125 -0.36 -6.96 -23.99
N THR A 126 -0.91 -8.07 -24.50
CA THR A 126 -0.69 -8.50 -25.90
C THR A 126 -1.25 -7.48 -26.89
N LEU A 127 -2.46 -7.00 -26.65
CA LEU A 127 -3.08 -5.97 -27.48
C LEU A 127 -2.30 -4.65 -27.42
N LYS A 128 -1.80 -4.27 -26.26
CA LYS A 128 -0.99 -3.06 -26.09
C LYS A 128 0.38 -3.16 -26.81
N LYS A 129 1.02 -4.33 -26.79
CA LYS A 129 2.22 -4.58 -27.62
C LYS A 129 1.91 -4.39 -29.10
N ARG A 130 0.77 -4.91 -29.55
CA ARG A 130 0.35 -4.77 -30.94
C ARG A 130 0.01 -3.32 -31.31
N GLU A 131 -0.55 -2.55 -30.40
CA GLU A 131 -0.79 -1.11 -30.58
C GLU A 131 0.53 -0.36 -30.83
N VAL A 132 1.55 -0.66 -30.03
CA VAL A 132 2.89 -0.07 -30.19
C VAL A 132 3.48 -0.43 -31.55
N GLU A 133 3.46 -1.72 -31.95
CA GLU A 133 3.96 -2.17 -33.25
C GLU A 133 3.26 -1.46 -34.42
N LEU A 134 1.93 -1.36 -34.38
CA LEU A 134 1.17 -0.68 -35.44
C LEU A 134 1.41 0.84 -35.45
N THR A 135 1.60 1.44 -34.29
CA THR A 135 1.93 2.87 -34.18
C THR A 135 3.31 3.16 -34.77
N GLU A 136 4.29 2.32 -34.49
CA GLU A 136 5.63 2.41 -35.07
C GLU A 136 5.58 2.23 -36.59
N TRP A 137 4.82 1.22 -37.06
CA TRP A 137 4.65 0.99 -38.48
C TRP A 137 3.98 2.17 -39.20
N ARG A 138 2.96 2.79 -38.57
CA ARG A 138 2.33 4.01 -39.11
C ARG A 138 3.34 5.15 -39.27
N TRP A 139 4.22 5.36 -38.28
CA TRP A 139 5.25 6.39 -38.39
C TRP A 139 6.29 6.07 -39.45
N VAL A 140 6.72 4.81 -39.58
CA VAL A 140 7.63 4.37 -40.64
C VAL A 140 7.03 4.61 -42.02
N LEU A 141 5.75 4.23 -42.26
CA LEU A 141 5.05 4.45 -43.52
C LEU A 141 4.93 5.94 -43.84
N LYS A 142 4.63 6.78 -42.85
CA LYS A 142 4.49 8.23 -43.02
C LYS A 142 5.80 8.88 -43.42
N GLU A 143 6.88 8.58 -42.72
CA GLU A 143 8.21 9.17 -42.97
C GLU A 143 8.83 8.64 -44.24
N ALA A 144 8.73 7.35 -44.53
CA ALA A 144 9.14 6.77 -45.80
C ALA A 144 8.35 7.38 -46.97
N GLY A 145 7.03 7.56 -46.85
CA GLY A 145 6.20 8.23 -47.84
C GLY A 145 6.66 9.66 -48.13
N GLY A 146 6.88 10.47 -47.07
CA GLY A 146 7.37 11.84 -47.23
C GLY A 146 8.77 11.92 -47.86
N PHE A 147 9.62 10.93 -47.65
CA PHE A 147 10.91 10.82 -48.29
C PHE A 147 10.79 10.52 -49.81
N PHE A 148 10.02 9.49 -50.16
CA PHE A 148 9.83 9.11 -51.56
C PHE A 148 9.09 10.19 -52.37
N ASP A 149 8.15 10.91 -51.79
CA ASP A 149 7.42 11.99 -52.46
C ASP A 149 8.34 13.21 -52.70
N ARG A 150 9.22 13.54 -51.77
CA ARG A 150 10.26 14.58 -51.96
C ARG A 150 11.27 14.19 -53.05
N ALA A 151 11.69 12.93 -53.07
CA ALA A 151 12.61 12.44 -54.10
C ALA A 151 11.98 12.49 -55.50
N ARG A 152 10.68 12.21 -55.65
CA ARG A 152 9.95 12.36 -56.92
C ARG A 152 9.79 13.83 -57.33
N GLY A 153 9.41 14.71 -56.41
CA GLY A 153 9.28 16.16 -56.69
C GLY A 153 10.57 16.79 -57.18
N GLN A 154 11.72 16.46 -56.57
CA GLN A 154 13.02 16.91 -57.06
C GLN A 154 13.37 16.35 -58.41
N THR A 155 12.99 15.11 -58.76
CA THR A 155 13.23 14.51 -60.09
C THR A 155 12.39 15.18 -61.15
N ASP A 156 11.16 15.59 -60.83
CA ASP A 156 10.27 16.30 -61.74
C ASP A 156 10.70 17.76 -61.95
N GLU A 157 11.21 18.45 -60.90
CA GLU A 157 11.83 19.77 -61.03
C GLU A 157 13.12 19.74 -61.84
N ILE A 158 13.96 18.71 -61.68
CA ILE A 158 15.17 18.51 -62.48
C ILE A 158 14.77 18.18 -63.94
N ARG A 159 13.74 17.41 -64.19
CA ARG A 159 13.24 17.18 -65.56
C ARG A 159 12.71 18.45 -66.21
N GLN A 160 11.96 19.28 -65.47
CA GLN A 160 11.47 20.57 -65.98
C GLN A 160 12.56 21.60 -66.18
N SER A 161 13.67 21.54 -65.40
CA SER A 161 14.84 22.42 -65.58
C SER A 161 15.83 21.97 -66.69
N VAL A 162 15.73 20.71 -67.15
CA VAL A 162 16.57 20.12 -68.23
C VAL A 162 15.94 20.24 -69.61
N ASP A 163 14.74 20.75 -69.74
CA ASP A 163 14.12 21.09 -71.04
C ASP A 163 14.68 22.38 -71.69
N GLY A 164 15.75 22.95 -71.14
CA GLY A 164 16.59 24.01 -71.68
C GLY A 164 17.86 23.46 -72.34
N ASP A 165 17.96 23.65 -73.57
CA ASP A 165 18.87 23.50 -74.74
C ASP A 165 20.39 23.18 -74.53
N ASP A 166 20.88 22.66 -73.40
CA ASP A 166 22.30 22.32 -73.21
C ASP A 166 22.54 21.12 -72.26
N ALA A 167 22.30 19.87 -72.77
CA ALA A 167 22.81 18.69 -72.05
C ALA A 167 23.18 17.53 -73.01
N PRO A 168 24.47 17.42 -73.38
CA PRO A 168 24.93 16.32 -74.25
C PRO A 168 25.15 14.96 -73.59
N LEU A 169 25.02 14.81 -72.28
CA LEU A 169 25.47 13.60 -71.56
C LEU A 169 24.37 12.59 -71.21
N LEU A 170 23.10 12.86 -71.51
CA LEU A 170 22.02 11.92 -71.22
C LEU A 170 21.43 11.21 -72.45
N ARG A 171 21.89 11.58 -73.71
CA ARG A 171 21.41 10.95 -74.95
C ARG A 171 21.96 9.55 -75.21
N ASP A 172 23.12 9.18 -74.64
CA ASP A 172 23.73 7.86 -74.88
C ASP A 172 23.05 6.71 -74.09
N VAL A 173 22.26 7.02 -73.08
CA VAL A 173 21.53 6.01 -72.27
C VAL A 173 20.16 5.66 -72.88
N GLU A 174 19.57 6.56 -73.71
CA GLU A 174 18.27 6.30 -74.35
C GLU A 174 18.35 5.45 -75.63
N GLN A 175 19.53 5.34 -76.29
CA GLN A 175 19.69 4.53 -77.51
C GLN A 175 19.91 3.03 -77.26
N ALA A 176 20.17 2.60 -76.04
CA ALA A 176 20.33 1.17 -75.69
C ALA A 176 19.00 0.46 -75.34
N GLY A 177 17.88 1.17 -75.35
CA GLY A 177 16.59 0.65 -74.85
C GLY A 177 15.44 0.50 -75.88
N GLN A 178 15.69 0.76 -77.19
CA GLN A 178 14.62 0.64 -78.20
C GLN A 178 14.54 -0.76 -78.83
N ASN A 179 14.13 -1.77 -78.10
CA ASN A 179 13.52 -2.99 -78.62
C ASN A 179 12.88 -3.80 -77.47
N SER A 180 11.67 -3.43 -77.08
CA SER A 180 10.62 -4.37 -76.64
C SER A 180 9.39 -3.60 -76.19
N ASP A 181 8.32 -3.81 -76.92
CA ASP A 181 6.95 -3.38 -76.63
C ASP A 181 6.46 -3.99 -75.31
N ALA A 182 6.19 -3.16 -74.32
CA ALA A 182 5.20 -3.40 -73.28
C ALA A 182 5.00 -2.10 -72.46
N GLN A 183 3.83 -1.52 -72.59
CA GLN A 183 3.24 -0.44 -71.82
C GLN A 183 3.15 -0.81 -70.35
N GLY A 184 3.65 0.05 -69.47
CA GLY A 184 3.36 -0.03 -68.04
C GLY A 184 4.59 0.21 -67.13
N ASP A 185 4.68 1.41 -66.62
CA ASP A 185 5.39 1.78 -65.38
C ASP A 185 6.91 1.46 -65.32
N ARG A 186 7.71 2.23 -66.08
CA ARG A 186 9.18 2.21 -66.02
C ARG A 186 9.71 3.49 -65.38
N SER A 187 9.87 3.52 -64.06
CA SER A 187 10.66 4.65 -63.57
C SER A 187 11.67 4.38 -62.46
N PHE A 188 11.79 3.18 -61.92
CA PHE A 188 12.83 2.91 -60.88
C PHE A 188 13.47 1.51 -60.98
N SER A 189 13.20 0.69 -61.97
CA SER A 189 13.69 -0.70 -62.04
C SER A 189 15.11 -0.89 -62.62
N VAL A 190 15.83 0.18 -62.95
CA VAL A 190 17.17 0.05 -63.58
C VAL A 190 18.31 -0.04 -62.57
N MET A 191 18.12 0.36 -61.36
CA MET A 191 19.08 0.11 -60.26
C MET A 191 18.38 -0.76 -59.18
N ASN A 192 18.88 -1.97 -58.95
CA ASN A 192 18.48 -2.82 -57.82
C ASN A 192 18.86 -2.18 -56.46
N ILE A 193 18.33 -0.99 -56.20
CA ILE A 193 18.52 -0.28 -54.93
C ILE A 193 17.41 -0.78 -53.99
N GLY A 194 17.76 -1.64 -53.06
CA GLY A 194 16.85 -2.04 -52.03
C GLY A 194 16.92 -1.11 -50.83
N PHE A 195 15.89 -1.07 -50.04
CA PHE A 195 15.89 -0.27 -48.81
C PHE A 195 15.41 -1.08 -47.60
N VAL A 196 15.78 -0.61 -46.40
CA VAL A 196 15.33 -1.14 -45.12
C VAL A 196 14.81 0.03 -44.30
N ALA A 197 13.60 -0.10 -43.78
CA ALA A 197 12.98 0.90 -42.92
C ALA A 197 12.66 0.28 -41.57
N GLY A 198 12.79 1.06 -40.50
CA GLY A 198 12.54 0.59 -39.14
C GLY A 198 12.57 1.70 -38.11
N VAL A 199 12.43 1.29 -36.86
CA VAL A 199 12.44 2.17 -35.70
C VAL A 199 13.52 1.70 -34.74
N ILE A 200 14.25 2.65 -34.14
CA ILE A 200 15.31 2.38 -33.16
C ILE A 200 15.21 3.36 -31.99
N PRO A 201 15.54 2.95 -30.75
CA PRO A 201 15.64 3.88 -29.63
C PRO A 201 16.64 5.00 -29.90
N ARG A 202 16.26 6.25 -29.57
CA ARG A 202 17.07 7.45 -29.86
C ARG A 202 18.48 7.37 -29.27
N GLU A 203 18.64 6.76 -28.10
CA GLU A 203 19.95 6.60 -27.46
C GLU A 203 20.93 5.75 -28.29
N ARG A 204 20.42 4.81 -29.09
CA ARG A 204 21.24 3.86 -29.86
C ARG A 204 21.54 4.31 -31.28
N ILE A 205 20.86 5.36 -31.77
CA ILE A 205 20.95 5.77 -33.19
C ILE A 205 22.37 6.21 -33.60
N ALA A 206 23.06 6.91 -32.73
CA ALA A 206 24.43 7.36 -33.02
C ALA A 206 25.45 6.20 -33.06
N ALA A 207 25.23 5.16 -32.28
CA ALA A 207 26.01 3.93 -32.33
C ALA A 207 25.67 3.10 -33.57
N PHE A 208 24.39 3.03 -33.94
CA PHE A 208 23.85 2.36 -35.10
C PHE A 208 24.45 2.94 -36.39
N GLU A 209 24.40 4.24 -36.57
CA GLU A 209 24.95 4.94 -37.71
C GLU A 209 26.47 4.68 -37.88
N ARG A 210 27.24 4.77 -36.79
CA ARG A 210 28.69 4.51 -36.81
C ARG A 210 29.03 3.07 -37.19
N ILE A 211 28.27 2.09 -36.71
CA ILE A 211 28.47 0.67 -37.00
C ILE A 211 28.16 0.39 -38.47
N LEU A 212 27.07 0.93 -39.01
CA LEU A 212 26.68 0.79 -40.41
C LEU A 212 27.73 1.42 -41.34
N TRP A 213 28.19 2.65 -41.08
CA TRP A 213 29.22 3.32 -41.84
C TRP A 213 30.52 2.51 -41.91
N ARG A 214 30.97 1.97 -40.80
CA ARG A 214 32.19 1.15 -40.74
C ARG A 214 32.01 -0.18 -41.49
N THR A 215 30.88 -0.84 -41.32
CA THR A 215 30.65 -2.17 -41.89
C THR A 215 30.43 -2.12 -43.39
N LEU A 216 29.78 -1.06 -43.91
CA LEU A 216 29.43 -0.89 -45.31
C LEU A 216 30.38 0.04 -46.07
N ARG A 217 31.46 0.54 -45.42
CA ARG A 217 32.49 1.41 -46.00
C ARG A 217 31.92 2.65 -46.71
N GLY A 218 30.85 3.21 -46.18
CA GLY A 218 30.19 4.39 -46.73
C GLY A 218 29.19 4.11 -47.89
N ASN A 219 29.01 2.88 -48.35
CA ASN A 219 28.09 2.54 -49.43
C ASN A 219 26.65 2.41 -48.98
N LEU A 220 26.15 3.41 -48.28
CA LEU A 220 24.76 3.49 -47.83
C LEU A 220 24.30 4.95 -47.76
N TYR A 221 23.02 5.16 -47.93
CA TYR A 221 22.36 6.42 -47.63
C TYR A 221 21.33 6.17 -46.54
N MET A 222 21.45 6.91 -45.42
CA MET A 222 20.54 6.79 -44.28
C MET A 222 19.81 8.11 -44.06
N ASN A 223 18.49 8.05 -44.02
CA ASN A 223 17.62 9.13 -43.55
C ASN A 223 17.04 8.77 -42.20
N GLN A 224 17.04 9.70 -41.26
CA GLN A 224 16.49 9.52 -39.94
C GLN A 224 15.51 10.66 -39.61
N SER A 225 14.43 10.34 -38.93
CA SER A 225 13.44 11.29 -38.45
C SER A 225 13.05 10.96 -37.01
N GLU A 226 12.82 11.98 -36.22
CA GLU A 226 12.39 11.80 -34.84
C GLU A 226 10.89 11.57 -34.76
N ILE A 227 10.46 10.58 -33.98
CA ILE A 227 9.04 10.41 -33.63
C ILE A 227 8.69 11.46 -32.56
N PRO A 228 7.76 12.40 -32.82
CA PRO A 228 7.43 13.46 -31.90
C PRO A 228 6.70 12.97 -30.64
N GLU A 229 6.01 11.84 -30.72
CA GLU A 229 5.27 11.24 -29.63
C GLU A 229 6.13 10.17 -28.92
N PRO A 230 6.38 10.25 -27.61
CA PRO A 230 7.07 9.19 -26.90
C PRO A 230 6.24 7.90 -26.92
N ILE A 231 6.90 6.78 -27.18
CA ILE A 231 6.24 5.46 -27.21
C ILE A 231 6.41 4.81 -25.84
N ILE A 232 5.29 4.45 -25.22
CA ILE A 232 5.30 3.78 -23.91
C ILE A 232 5.65 2.30 -24.11
N ASN A 233 6.71 1.83 -23.47
CA ASN A 233 7.04 0.41 -23.44
C ASN A 233 5.97 -0.35 -22.63
N PRO A 234 5.26 -1.32 -23.20
CA PRO A 234 4.21 -2.05 -22.50
C PRO A 234 4.72 -2.90 -21.32
N GLU A 235 6.00 -3.25 -21.28
CA GLU A 235 6.60 -4.08 -20.20
C GLU A 235 7.07 -3.26 -19.01
N THR A 236 7.77 -2.14 -19.27
CA THR A 236 8.34 -1.29 -18.20
C THR A 236 7.49 -0.08 -17.86
N ASN A 237 6.50 0.23 -18.70
CA ASN A 237 5.67 1.45 -18.62
C ASN A 237 6.48 2.75 -18.67
N GLU A 238 7.71 2.67 -19.23
CA GLU A 238 8.60 3.82 -19.42
C GLU A 238 8.37 4.44 -20.80
N GLU A 239 8.51 5.75 -20.87
CA GLU A 239 8.45 6.50 -22.12
C GLU A 239 9.77 6.39 -22.86
N ILE A 240 9.77 5.76 -24.03
CA ILE A 240 10.96 5.61 -24.86
C ILE A 240 10.81 6.50 -26.09
N SER A 241 11.75 7.43 -26.27
CA SER A 241 11.87 8.19 -27.49
C SER A 241 12.53 7.34 -28.57
N LYS A 242 11.83 7.12 -29.69
CA LYS A 242 12.32 6.34 -30.84
C LYS A 242 12.47 7.22 -32.09
N ASN A 243 13.38 6.83 -32.96
CA ASN A 243 13.59 7.47 -34.25
C ASN A 243 13.28 6.47 -35.38
N VAL A 244 12.65 6.97 -36.44
CA VAL A 244 12.49 6.22 -37.68
C VAL A 244 13.74 6.35 -38.50
N PHE A 245 14.18 5.28 -39.13
CA PHE A 245 15.27 5.30 -40.09
C PHE A 245 14.84 4.60 -41.40
N VAL A 246 15.34 5.13 -42.51
CA VAL A 246 15.22 4.52 -43.86
C VAL A 246 16.63 4.48 -44.44
N ILE A 247 17.09 3.28 -44.76
CA ILE A 247 18.44 3.03 -45.30
C ILE A 247 18.34 2.48 -46.71
N PHE A 248 19.00 3.11 -47.62
CA PHE A 248 19.13 2.67 -49.01
C PHE A 248 20.51 2.06 -49.24
N ALA A 249 20.53 0.88 -49.87
CA ALA A 249 21.78 0.20 -50.18
C ALA A 249 21.65 -0.62 -51.47
N HIS A 250 22.76 -0.79 -52.16
CA HIS A 250 22.78 -1.58 -53.40
C HIS A 250 23.27 -3.01 -53.11
N GLY A 251 22.44 -4.01 -53.54
CA GLY A 251 22.77 -5.43 -53.46
C GLY A 251 22.10 -6.18 -52.32
N LYS A 252 21.57 -7.37 -52.59
CA LYS A 252 20.82 -8.21 -51.67
C LYS A 252 21.60 -8.64 -50.43
N GLU A 253 22.92 -8.88 -50.57
CA GLU A 253 23.79 -9.26 -49.45
C GLU A 253 24.01 -8.14 -48.46
N ILE A 254 24.09 -6.89 -48.94
CA ILE A 254 24.26 -5.70 -48.11
C ILE A 254 22.98 -5.46 -47.32
N ILE A 255 21.82 -5.59 -47.93
CA ILE A 255 20.51 -5.46 -47.29
C ILE A 255 20.35 -6.51 -46.20
N ALA A 256 20.75 -7.77 -46.45
CA ALA A 256 20.73 -8.82 -45.42
C ALA A 256 21.64 -8.51 -44.22
N LYS A 257 22.82 -7.91 -44.49
CA LYS A 257 23.73 -7.45 -43.41
C LYS A 257 23.13 -6.30 -42.61
N ILE A 258 22.51 -5.32 -43.27
CA ILE A 258 21.83 -4.19 -42.62
C ILE A 258 20.73 -4.73 -41.70
N ARG A 259 19.87 -5.64 -42.16
CA ARG A 259 18.83 -6.25 -41.32
C ARG A 259 19.39 -6.90 -40.06
N LYS A 260 20.44 -7.73 -40.18
CA LYS A 260 21.08 -8.38 -39.03
C LYS A 260 21.68 -7.39 -38.04
N ILE A 261 22.31 -6.32 -38.55
CA ILE A 261 22.88 -5.27 -37.68
C ILE A 261 21.75 -4.52 -36.97
N SER A 262 20.67 -4.16 -37.69
CA SER A 262 19.51 -3.48 -37.11
C SER A 262 18.87 -4.31 -36.00
N GLU A 263 18.60 -5.59 -36.26
CA GLU A 263 18.05 -6.52 -35.27
C GLU A 263 18.97 -6.68 -34.05
N SER A 264 20.30 -6.77 -34.27
CA SER A 264 21.27 -6.94 -33.17
C SER A 264 21.36 -5.71 -32.24
N LEU A 265 20.97 -4.53 -32.72
CA LEU A 265 20.92 -3.29 -31.96
C LEU A 265 19.54 -2.98 -31.39
N GLY A 266 18.58 -3.89 -31.56
CA GLY A 266 17.22 -3.77 -31.04
C GLY A 266 16.38 -2.76 -31.84
N ALA A 267 16.58 -2.72 -33.15
CA ALA A 267 15.71 -1.99 -34.08
C ALA A 267 14.60 -2.89 -34.58
N ASP A 268 13.40 -2.37 -34.61
CA ASP A 268 12.21 -3.04 -35.15
C ASP A 268 12.09 -2.67 -36.65
N LEU A 269 12.04 -3.70 -37.53
CA LEU A 269 12.00 -3.52 -38.97
C LEU A 269 10.59 -3.68 -39.52
N TYR A 270 10.19 -2.78 -40.40
CA TYR A 270 8.88 -2.77 -41.00
C TYR A 270 8.95 -2.82 -42.56
N SER A 271 8.00 -3.54 -43.17
CA SER A 271 7.90 -3.59 -44.61
C SER A 271 7.19 -2.35 -45.15
N VAL A 272 7.81 -1.69 -46.12
CA VAL A 272 7.26 -0.52 -46.81
C VAL A 272 7.28 -0.83 -48.29
N ASP A 273 6.21 -0.50 -49.00
CA ASP A 273 6.13 -0.69 -50.45
C ASP A 273 6.74 0.48 -51.21
N GLU A 274 7.35 0.21 -52.36
CA GLU A 274 7.93 1.24 -53.25
C GLU A 274 6.85 2.05 -53.95
N ASN A 275 5.68 1.45 -54.21
CA ASN A 275 4.58 2.10 -54.87
C ASN A 275 3.80 3.05 -53.94
N SER A 276 3.55 4.28 -54.40
CA SER A 276 2.87 5.31 -53.62
C SER A 276 1.40 4.98 -53.33
N GLU A 277 0.71 4.32 -54.23
CA GLU A 277 -0.69 3.91 -54.05
C GLU A 277 -0.76 2.80 -53.00
N MET A 278 0.08 1.77 -53.11
CA MET A 278 0.15 0.67 -52.15
C MET A 278 0.52 1.17 -50.75
N ARG A 279 1.42 2.16 -50.62
CA ARG A 279 1.73 2.77 -49.32
C ARG A 279 0.54 3.52 -48.71
N ARG A 280 -0.24 4.23 -49.53
CA ARG A 280 -1.46 4.91 -49.06
C ARG A 280 -2.50 3.91 -48.58
N ASP A 281 -2.66 2.80 -49.28
CA ASP A 281 -3.54 1.71 -48.87
C ASP A 281 -3.05 1.07 -47.56
N GLN A 282 -1.74 0.82 -47.42
CA GLN A 282 -1.14 0.33 -46.20
C GLN A 282 -1.35 1.28 -45.02
N ILE A 283 -1.18 2.61 -45.19
CA ILE A 283 -1.46 3.60 -44.17
C ILE A 283 -2.93 3.58 -43.76
N HIS A 284 -3.83 3.50 -44.74
CA HIS A 284 -5.26 3.43 -44.44
C HIS A 284 -5.61 2.15 -43.67
N GLU A 285 -5.08 1.01 -44.09
CA GLU A 285 -5.25 -0.26 -43.39
C GLU A 285 -4.71 -0.21 -41.94
N VAL A 286 -3.50 0.32 -41.75
CA VAL A 286 -2.90 0.44 -40.40
C VAL A 286 -3.72 1.37 -39.51
N ASN A 287 -4.22 2.50 -40.06
CA ASN A 287 -5.07 3.41 -39.27
C ASN A 287 -6.41 2.76 -38.90
N THR A 288 -7.01 1.99 -39.79
CA THR A 288 -8.24 1.24 -39.52
C THR A 288 -7.99 0.19 -38.43
N ARG A 289 -6.90 -0.59 -38.54
CA ARG A 289 -6.51 -1.58 -37.53
C ARG A 289 -6.20 -0.95 -36.16
N LEU A 290 -5.55 0.23 -36.14
CA LEU A 290 -5.32 0.98 -34.90
C LEU A 290 -6.65 1.44 -34.27
N GLY A 291 -7.60 1.91 -35.07
CA GLY A 291 -8.94 2.28 -34.60
C GLY A 291 -9.69 1.09 -33.98
N ASP A 292 -9.67 -0.04 -34.66
CA ASP A 292 -10.31 -1.28 -34.19
C ASP A 292 -9.63 -1.77 -32.89
N LEU A 293 -8.28 -1.74 -32.86
CA LEU A 293 -7.51 -2.16 -31.71
C LEU A 293 -7.75 -1.25 -30.49
N ALA A 294 -7.82 0.07 -30.69
CA ALA A 294 -8.14 1.02 -29.63
C ALA A 294 -9.53 0.75 -29.02
N ASN A 295 -10.52 0.40 -29.84
CA ASN A 295 -11.84 0.00 -29.37
C ASN A 295 -11.79 -1.29 -28.55
N VAL A 296 -11.05 -2.31 -29.01
CA VAL A 296 -10.89 -3.58 -28.29
C VAL A 296 -10.15 -3.37 -26.96
N LEU A 297 -9.06 -2.59 -26.96
CA LEU A 297 -8.33 -2.22 -25.74
C LEU A 297 -9.22 -1.51 -24.71
N SER A 298 -9.99 -0.51 -25.17
CA SER A 298 -10.93 0.22 -24.32
C SER A 298 -11.98 -0.71 -23.72
N ASN A 299 -12.56 -1.62 -24.54
CA ASN A 299 -13.54 -2.59 -24.06
C ASN A 299 -12.92 -3.60 -23.07
N THR A 300 -11.72 -4.11 -23.35
CA THR A 300 -11.02 -5.05 -22.46
C THR A 300 -10.70 -4.38 -21.11
N LYS A 301 -10.19 -3.15 -21.15
CA LYS A 301 -9.93 -2.35 -19.93
C LYS A 301 -11.20 -2.12 -19.14
N ARG A 302 -12.29 -1.70 -19.82
CA ARG A 302 -13.59 -1.47 -19.17
C ARG A 302 -14.15 -2.74 -18.52
N THR A 303 -13.99 -3.90 -19.17
CA THR A 303 -14.38 -5.19 -18.62
C THR A 303 -13.56 -5.54 -17.38
N LEU A 304 -12.23 -5.35 -17.45
CA LEU A 304 -11.33 -5.56 -16.30
C LEU A 304 -11.70 -4.66 -15.11
N ASP A 305 -11.91 -3.37 -15.36
CA ASP A 305 -12.29 -2.39 -14.32
C ASP A 305 -13.66 -2.73 -13.70
N ALA A 306 -14.62 -3.22 -14.50
CA ALA A 306 -15.92 -3.64 -14.02
C ALA A 306 -15.83 -4.88 -13.10
N GLU A 307 -15.04 -5.90 -13.49
CA GLU A 307 -14.79 -7.09 -12.66
C GLU A 307 -14.09 -6.72 -11.35
N LEU A 308 -13.04 -5.88 -11.42
CA LEU A 308 -12.32 -5.41 -10.22
C LEU A 308 -13.24 -4.59 -9.31
N THR A 309 -14.13 -3.76 -9.86
CA THR A 309 -15.11 -3.00 -9.08
C THR A 309 -16.10 -3.92 -8.37
N GLN A 310 -16.54 -4.98 -9.03
CA GLN A 310 -17.43 -5.97 -8.42
C GLN A 310 -16.73 -6.72 -7.28
N ILE A 311 -15.48 -7.13 -7.49
CA ILE A 311 -14.65 -7.78 -6.45
C ILE A 311 -14.43 -6.82 -5.29
N GLY A 312 -14.13 -5.54 -5.55
CA GLY A 312 -13.84 -4.52 -4.54
C GLY A 312 -14.97 -4.29 -3.54
N ARG A 313 -16.20 -4.61 -3.91
CA ARG A 313 -17.36 -4.52 -2.99
C ARG A 313 -17.30 -5.56 -1.87
N SER A 314 -16.74 -6.74 -2.13
CA SER A 314 -16.75 -7.90 -1.23
C SER A 314 -15.37 -8.27 -0.69
N LEU A 315 -14.30 -7.77 -1.30
CA LEU A 315 -12.92 -8.18 -1.02
C LEU A 315 -12.54 -8.03 0.46
N ALA A 316 -12.90 -6.89 1.08
CA ALA A 316 -12.60 -6.65 2.49
C ALA A 316 -13.28 -7.68 3.40
N ALA A 317 -14.54 -8.02 3.12
CA ALA A 317 -15.28 -9.05 3.87
C ALA A 317 -14.61 -10.41 3.70
N TRP A 318 -14.26 -10.80 2.48
CA TRP A 318 -13.57 -12.06 2.21
C TRP A 318 -12.23 -12.16 2.92
N MET A 319 -11.43 -11.08 2.93
CA MET A 319 -10.16 -11.07 3.65
C MET A 319 -10.33 -11.27 5.15
N ILE A 320 -11.36 -10.67 5.76
CA ILE A 320 -11.68 -10.85 7.18
C ILE A 320 -12.10 -12.29 7.45
N VAL A 321 -13.02 -12.84 6.63
CA VAL A 321 -13.49 -14.21 6.74
C VAL A 321 -12.33 -15.21 6.68
N ILE A 322 -11.48 -15.10 5.67
CA ILE A 322 -10.33 -15.99 5.51
C ILE A 322 -9.34 -15.87 6.68
N LYS A 323 -9.07 -14.65 7.17
CA LYS A 323 -8.24 -14.45 8.37
C LYS A 323 -8.83 -15.10 9.61
N LYS A 324 -10.14 -14.94 9.86
CA LYS A 324 -10.83 -15.58 10.99
C LYS A 324 -10.73 -17.10 10.88
N GLU A 325 -11.06 -17.66 9.73
CA GLU A 325 -11.04 -19.10 9.50
C GLU A 325 -9.63 -19.71 9.63
N LYS A 326 -8.64 -19.04 9.10
CA LYS A 326 -7.23 -19.43 9.25
C LYS A 326 -6.82 -19.46 10.74
N ALA A 327 -7.25 -18.47 11.53
CA ALA A 327 -7.00 -18.43 12.97
C ALA A 327 -7.71 -19.59 13.70
N VAL A 328 -8.92 -19.98 13.26
CA VAL A 328 -9.64 -21.14 13.79
C VAL A 328 -8.84 -22.42 13.55
N TYR A 329 -8.41 -22.72 12.33
CA TYR A 329 -7.63 -23.93 12.03
C TYR A 329 -6.23 -23.90 12.67
N GLN A 330 -5.60 -22.74 12.77
CA GLN A 330 -4.33 -22.61 13.51
C GLN A 330 -4.50 -22.93 15.00
N THR A 331 -5.65 -22.57 15.57
CA THR A 331 -5.99 -22.90 16.95
C THR A 331 -6.33 -24.38 17.11
N LEU A 332 -7.09 -24.96 16.20
CA LEU A 332 -7.38 -26.41 16.17
C LEU A 332 -6.10 -27.26 16.09
N ASN A 333 -5.10 -26.80 15.36
CA ASN A 333 -3.79 -27.48 15.28
C ASN A 333 -3.00 -27.48 16.60
N ARG A 334 -3.40 -26.68 17.60
CA ARG A 334 -2.83 -26.72 18.96
C ARG A 334 -3.48 -27.77 19.83
N PHE A 335 -4.62 -28.33 19.41
CA PHE A 335 -5.38 -29.32 20.18
C PHE A 335 -4.85 -30.71 19.94
N SER A 336 -4.90 -31.56 20.96
CA SER A 336 -4.61 -32.98 20.82
C SER A 336 -5.85 -33.70 20.30
N TYR A 337 -5.67 -34.55 19.29
CA TYR A 337 -6.75 -35.32 18.69
C TYR A 337 -6.75 -36.76 19.18
N ASP A 338 -7.79 -37.20 19.89
CA ASP A 338 -8.00 -38.58 20.27
C ASP A 338 -8.82 -39.29 19.18
N GLN A 339 -8.13 -40.10 18.36
CA GLN A 339 -8.71 -40.84 17.24
C GLN A 339 -9.76 -41.89 17.73
N ALA A 340 -9.52 -42.51 18.88
CA ALA A 340 -10.38 -43.57 19.39
C ALA A 340 -11.77 -43.00 19.79
N ARG A 341 -11.80 -41.80 20.33
CA ARG A 341 -13.03 -41.14 20.83
C ARG A 341 -13.57 -40.07 19.88
N LYS A 342 -12.86 -39.81 18.77
CA LYS A 342 -13.19 -38.70 17.83
C LYS A 342 -13.37 -37.35 18.54
N THR A 343 -12.57 -37.12 19.58
CA THR A 343 -12.63 -35.92 20.42
C THR A 343 -11.36 -35.10 20.30
N LEU A 344 -11.52 -33.79 20.27
CA LEU A 344 -10.43 -32.81 20.38
C LEU A 344 -10.29 -32.44 21.86
N ILE A 345 -9.06 -32.52 22.36
CA ILE A 345 -8.69 -32.11 23.72
C ILE A 345 -7.93 -30.81 23.63
N ALA A 346 -8.43 -29.78 24.28
CA ALA A 346 -7.80 -28.45 24.33
C ALA A 346 -7.53 -28.04 25.78
N GLU A 347 -6.39 -27.39 26.01
CA GLU A 347 -6.11 -26.71 27.26
C GLU A 347 -6.04 -25.21 27.00
N ALA A 348 -6.74 -24.44 27.82
CA ALA A 348 -6.73 -22.99 27.70
C ALA A 348 -6.74 -22.29 29.08
N TRP A 349 -6.06 -21.17 29.15
CA TRP A 349 -6.16 -20.25 30.26
C TRP A 349 -7.37 -19.34 30.06
N CYS A 350 -8.20 -19.20 31.09
CA CYS A 350 -9.39 -18.35 31.08
C CYS A 350 -9.48 -17.57 32.38
N PRO A 351 -9.88 -16.29 32.36
CA PRO A 351 -10.19 -15.56 33.59
C PRO A 351 -11.29 -16.27 34.35
N THR A 352 -11.10 -16.49 35.64
CA THR A 352 -12.03 -17.27 36.51
C THR A 352 -13.45 -16.70 36.48
N ASN A 353 -13.58 -15.37 36.39
CA ASN A 353 -14.86 -14.68 36.32
C ASN A 353 -15.60 -14.88 34.98
N SER A 354 -14.88 -15.23 33.91
CA SER A 354 -15.43 -15.45 32.56
C SER A 354 -15.83 -16.89 32.30
N LEU A 355 -15.55 -17.83 33.23
CA LEU A 355 -15.90 -19.25 33.07
C LEU A 355 -17.39 -19.50 32.87
N GLY A 356 -18.25 -18.71 33.53
CA GLY A 356 -19.70 -18.79 33.35
C GLY A 356 -20.11 -18.44 31.91
N LEU A 357 -19.54 -17.38 31.37
CA LEU A 357 -19.80 -16.95 30.00
C LEU A 357 -19.31 -17.98 28.97
N VAL A 358 -18.12 -18.55 29.19
CA VAL A 358 -17.57 -19.60 28.31
C VAL A 358 -18.52 -20.82 28.30
N LYS A 359 -18.99 -21.26 29.46
CA LYS A 359 -19.92 -22.40 29.55
C LYS A 359 -21.26 -22.14 28.85
N SER A 360 -21.84 -20.95 29.01
CA SER A 360 -23.09 -20.59 28.31
C SER A 360 -22.89 -20.56 26.79
N THR A 361 -21.81 -19.99 26.31
CA THR A 361 -21.51 -19.96 24.86
C THR A 361 -21.30 -21.35 24.26
N LEU A 362 -20.65 -22.25 25.00
CA LEU A 362 -20.47 -23.63 24.57
C LEU A 362 -21.80 -24.41 24.56
N GLN A 363 -22.70 -24.14 25.50
CA GLN A 363 -24.04 -24.69 25.47
C GLN A 363 -24.82 -24.19 24.25
N ASP A 364 -24.80 -22.90 23.98
CA ASP A 364 -25.46 -22.31 22.80
C ASP A 364 -24.98 -22.93 21.48
N VAL A 365 -23.66 -23.21 21.36
CA VAL A 365 -23.08 -23.87 20.17
C VAL A 365 -23.57 -25.33 20.09
N ASN A 366 -23.56 -26.08 21.20
CA ASN A 366 -24.06 -27.46 21.23
C ASN A 366 -25.54 -27.55 20.85
N ASP A 367 -26.36 -26.63 21.39
CA ASP A 367 -27.81 -26.60 21.12
C ASP A 367 -28.10 -26.29 19.65
N ARG A 368 -27.30 -25.37 19.03
CA ARG A 368 -27.41 -25.09 17.59
C ARG A 368 -26.99 -26.27 16.73
N ALA A 369 -25.95 -27.00 17.15
CA ALA A 369 -25.45 -28.17 16.43
C ALA A 369 -26.33 -29.42 16.60
N GLY A 370 -27.26 -29.41 17.55
CA GLY A 370 -28.18 -30.54 17.81
C GLY A 370 -27.49 -31.82 18.28
N LEU A 371 -26.29 -31.70 18.88
CA LEU A 371 -25.53 -32.87 19.35
C LEU A 371 -26.00 -33.33 20.71
N SER A 372 -26.10 -34.66 20.86
CA SER A 372 -26.46 -35.31 22.12
C SER A 372 -25.36 -35.26 23.18
N VAL A 373 -24.09 -35.05 22.77
CA VAL A 373 -22.95 -35.02 23.69
C VAL A 373 -22.49 -33.57 23.86
N PRO A 374 -22.66 -32.96 25.04
CA PRO A 374 -22.24 -31.61 25.28
C PRO A 374 -20.72 -31.50 25.38
N THR A 375 -20.16 -30.33 24.98
CA THR A 375 -18.76 -30.01 25.22
C THR A 375 -18.49 -29.92 26.73
N ILE A 376 -17.51 -30.70 27.22
CA ILE A 376 -17.18 -30.76 28.65
C ILE A 376 -16.06 -29.77 28.95
N VAL A 377 -16.27 -28.93 29.99
CA VAL A 377 -15.29 -27.96 30.49
C VAL A 377 -14.88 -28.32 31.90
N ASN A 378 -13.66 -28.81 32.07
CA ASN A 378 -13.08 -29.14 33.37
C ASN A 378 -12.05 -28.11 33.79
N GLN A 379 -12.11 -27.65 35.04
CA GLN A 379 -11.09 -26.80 35.62
C GLN A 379 -9.98 -27.66 36.23
N ILE A 380 -8.74 -27.47 35.76
CA ILE A 380 -7.57 -28.21 36.24
C ILE A 380 -6.80 -27.39 37.26
N LYS A 381 -6.46 -28.00 38.39
CA LYS A 381 -5.50 -27.42 39.34
C LYS A 381 -4.11 -27.67 38.83
N THR A 382 -3.34 -26.62 38.62
CA THR A 382 -1.97 -26.68 38.09
C THR A 382 -1.05 -25.77 38.90
N SER A 383 0.24 -26.15 38.95
CA SER A 383 1.31 -25.33 39.51
C SER A 383 2.01 -24.45 38.44
N LYS A 384 1.57 -24.53 37.17
CA LYS A 384 2.15 -23.73 36.10
C LYS A 384 1.72 -22.27 36.23
N THR A 385 2.65 -21.35 36.00
CA THR A 385 2.38 -19.91 36.05
C THR A 385 1.40 -19.51 34.92
N PRO A 386 0.27 -18.87 35.22
CA PRO A 386 -0.67 -18.40 34.23
C PRO A 386 -0.10 -17.21 33.44
N PRO A 387 -0.63 -16.94 32.22
CA PRO A 387 -0.34 -15.70 31.52
C PRO A 387 -0.95 -14.49 32.24
N THR A 388 -0.33 -13.33 32.10
CA THR A 388 -0.85 -12.07 32.62
C THR A 388 -1.97 -11.56 31.74
N TYR A 389 -3.16 -11.34 32.31
CA TYR A 389 -4.29 -10.72 31.62
C TYR A 389 -4.78 -9.50 32.38
N ASN A 390 -4.62 -8.32 31.76
CA ASN A 390 -5.12 -7.06 32.30
C ASN A 390 -6.38 -6.65 31.51
N LYS A 391 -7.51 -6.56 32.20
CA LYS A 391 -8.75 -6.12 31.57
C LYS A 391 -8.68 -4.62 31.30
N THR A 392 -8.74 -4.24 30.04
CA THR A 392 -8.71 -2.84 29.60
C THR A 392 -10.06 -2.38 29.07
N ASN A 393 -10.28 -1.08 29.08
CA ASN A 393 -11.38 -0.42 28.40
C ASN A 393 -10.84 0.59 27.36
N LYS A 394 -11.73 1.25 26.63
CA LYS A 394 -11.32 2.21 25.57
C LYS A 394 -10.36 3.30 26.09
N PHE A 395 -10.52 3.71 27.35
CA PHE A 395 -9.69 4.74 27.97
C PHE A 395 -8.32 4.20 28.38
N THR A 396 -8.30 3.04 29.07
CA THR A 396 -7.06 2.48 29.66
C THR A 396 -6.19 1.74 28.63
N LEU A 397 -6.78 1.32 27.50
CA LEU A 397 -6.09 0.53 26.47
C LEU A 397 -4.82 1.23 25.95
N GLY A 398 -4.88 2.53 25.67
CA GLY A 398 -3.73 3.28 25.16
C GLY A 398 -2.57 3.31 26.16
N PHE A 399 -2.86 3.54 27.44
CA PHE A 399 -1.85 3.55 28.49
C PHE A 399 -1.27 2.16 28.74
N GLN A 400 -2.10 1.13 28.73
CA GLN A 400 -1.64 -0.25 28.85
C GLN A 400 -0.73 -0.65 27.69
N THR A 401 -1.06 -0.24 26.46
CA THR A 401 -0.24 -0.51 25.27
C THR A 401 1.15 0.13 25.38
N ILE A 402 1.25 1.35 25.95
CA ILE A 402 2.55 1.99 26.20
C ILE A 402 3.39 1.14 27.16
N ILE A 403 2.80 0.67 28.25
CA ILE A 403 3.51 -0.16 29.23
C ILE A 403 3.91 -1.51 28.63
N ASP A 404 3.00 -2.16 27.92
CA ASP A 404 3.24 -3.47 27.30
C ASP A 404 4.37 -3.41 26.23
N ALA A 405 4.62 -2.23 25.64
CA ALA A 405 5.75 -2.01 24.75
C ALA A 405 7.12 -2.12 25.46
N TYR A 406 7.19 -1.83 26.76
CA TYR A 406 8.40 -2.03 27.57
C TYR A 406 8.52 -3.46 28.10
N GLY A 407 7.40 -4.13 28.32
CA GLY A 407 7.32 -5.50 28.83
C GLY A 407 6.04 -5.76 29.61
N THR A 408 5.60 -7.02 29.62
CA THR A 408 4.42 -7.45 30.39
C THR A 408 4.84 -7.81 31.82
N ALA A 409 4.11 -7.30 32.80
CA ALA A 409 4.29 -7.67 34.20
C ALA A 409 4.04 -9.17 34.40
N LYS A 410 4.70 -9.79 35.38
CA LYS A 410 4.44 -11.19 35.73
C LYS A 410 3.03 -11.35 36.32
N TYR A 411 2.54 -12.59 36.31
CA TYR A 411 1.23 -12.90 36.87
C TYR A 411 1.10 -12.42 38.33
N GLN A 412 0.01 -11.71 38.63
CA GLN A 412 -0.27 -11.12 39.95
C GLN A 412 0.69 -10.01 40.44
N GLU A 413 1.61 -9.55 39.63
CA GLU A 413 2.34 -8.30 39.91
C GLU A 413 1.44 -7.08 39.78
N VAL A 414 1.85 -5.99 40.41
CA VAL A 414 1.14 -4.71 40.28
C VAL A 414 1.28 -4.20 38.83
N ASN A 415 0.15 -3.89 38.22
CA ASN A 415 0.11 -3.35 36.86
C ASN A 415 0.49 -1.86 36.88
N PRO A 416 1.61 -1.44 36.29
CA PRO A 416 1.99 -0.04 36.22
C PRO A 416 1.13 0.79 35.28
N GLY A 417 0.26 0.15 34.49
CA GLY A 417 -0.62 0.83 33.52
C GLY A 417 -1.58 1.84 34.18
N LEU A 418 -2.06 1.55 35.39
CA LEU A 418 -3.00 2.46 36.08
C LEU A 418 -2.32 3.74 36.59
N PRO A 419 -1.20 3.66 37.37
CA PRO A 419 -0.49 4.88 37.73
C PRO A 419 -0.03 5.69 36.53
N THR A 420 0.33 5.04 35.43
CA THR A 420 0.78 5.68 34.20
C THR A 420 -0.28 6.60 33.58
N ILE A 421 -1.56 6.37 33.85
CA ILE A 421 -2.65 7.26 33.40
C ILE A 421 -2.44 8.70 33.90
N VAL A 422 -1.89 8.84 35.09
CA VAL A 422 -1.63 10.16 35.71
C VAL A 422 -0.18 10.60 35.50
N THR A 423 0.78 9.70 35.75
CA THR A 423 2.21 10.07 35.77
C THR A 423 2.76 10.38 34.39
N PHE A 424 2.40 9.62 33.35
CA PHE A 424 2.90 9.85 31.99
C PHE A 424 2.43 11.19 31.42
N PRO A 425 1.10 11.51 31.39
CA PRO A 425 0.64 12.81 30.92
C PRO A 425 1.14 13.99 31.77
N PHE A 426 1.28 13.78 33.08
CA PHE A 426 1.79 14.83 33.95
C PHE A 426 3.28 15.12 33.73
N LEU A 427 4.13 14.09 33.57
CA LEU A 427 5.54 14.28 33.22
C LEU A 427 5.72 14.97 31.85
N PHE A 428 4.90 14.62 30.90
CA PHE A 428 4.82 15.36 29.63
C PHE A 428 4.50 16.84 29.88
N ALA A 429 3.45 17.09 30.67
CA ALA A 429 2.98 18.43 30.97
C ALA A 429 4.01 19.28 31.73
N VAL A 430 4.83 18.67 32.61
CA VAL A 430 5.93 19.37 33.31
C VAL A 430 6.90 19.98 32.30
N MET A 431 7.16 19.28 31.18
CA MET A 431 8.07 19.78 30.16
C MET A 431 7.35 20.71 29.16
N PHE A 432 6.10 20.40 28.81
CA PHE A 432 5.30 21.12 27.81
C PHE A 432 4.40 22.22 28.41
N GLY A 433 4.47 22.50 29.68
CA GLY A 433 3.56 23.34 30.45
C GLY A 433 3.21 24.71 29.83
N ASP A 434 2.22 24.74 28.98
CA ASP A 434 1.65 25.94 28.33
C ASP A 434 0.12 25.80 28.34
N PHE A 435 -0.55 26.81 28.90
CA PHE A 435 -2.01 26.80 29.02
C PHE A 435 -2.73 26.84 27.65
N GLY A 436 -2.26 27.69 26.72
CA GLY A 436 -2.89 27.90 25.43
C GLY A 436 -2.73 26.69 24.51
N HIS A 437 -1.53 26.13 24.41
CA HIS A 437 -1.27 24.93 23.60
C HIS A 437 -1.95 23.70 24.23
N GLY A 438 -1.96 23.58 25.56
CA GLY A 438 -2.73 22.55 26.27
C GLY A 438 -4.23 22.61 25.99
N PHE A 439 -4.79 23.81 25.92
CA PHE A 439 -6.21 24.00 25.56
C PHE A 439 -6.51 23.55 24.14
N ILE A 440 -5.66 23.91 23.16
CA ILE A 440 -5.82 23.45 21.78
C ILE A 440 -5.75 21.92 21.68
N MET A 441 -4.78 21.29 22.37
CA MET A 441 -4.63 19.84 22.40
C MET A 441 -5.87 19.16 23.02
N THR A 442 -6.39 19.73 24.12
CA THR A 442 -7.60 19.22 24.79
C THR A 442 -8.81 19.32 23.87
N MET A 443 -8.98 20.47 23.18
CA MET A 443 -10.08 20.65 22.21
C MET A 443 -9.99 19.65 21.05
N ALA A 444 -8.80 19.44 20.50
CA ALA A 444 -8.58 18.48 19.42
C ALA A 444 -8.89 17.04 19.88
N ALA A 445 -8.46 16.66 21.07
CA ALA A 445 -8.76 15.35 21.66
C ALA A 445 -10.28 15.20 21.93
N CYS A 446 -10.94 16.20 22.49
CA CYS A 446 -12.40 16.21 22.68
C CYS A 446 -13.16 16.09 21.36
N ALA A 447 -12.72 16.79 20.32
CA ALA A 447 -13.31 16.68 18.99
C ALA A 447 -13.17 15.25 18.43
N MET A 448 -11.99 14.62 18.55
CA MET A 448 -11.78 13.24 18.12
C MET A 448 -12.66 12.24 18.91
N ILE A 449 -12.90 12.48 20.19
CA ILE A 449 -13.78 11.64 21.02
C ILE A 449 -15.25 11.88 20.64
N TYR A 450 -15.65 13.13 20.43
CA TYR A 450 -17.03 13.45 20.06
C TYR A 450 -17.40 12.92 18.67
N TYR A 451 -16.48 13.03 17.72
CA TYR A 451 -16.65 12.52 16.36
C TYR A 451 -16.10 11.09 16.18
N GLU A 452 -15.99 10.29 17.25
CA GLU A 452 -15.45 8.91 17.19
C GLU A 452 -16.13 8.07 16.12
N LYS A 453 -17.49 8.08 16.08
CA LYS A 453 -18.26 7.26 15.13
C LYS A 453 -18.03 7.61 13.66
N PRO A 454 -18.14 8.88 13.21
CA PRO A 454 -17.88 9.23 11.83
C PRO A 454 -16.39 9.07 11.44
N LEU A 455 -15.46 9.37 12.34
CA LEU A 455 -14.03 9.22 12.08
C LEU A 455 -13.61 7.75 11.93
N SER A 456 -14.18 6.84 12.72
CA SER A 456 -13.88 5.41 12.60
C SER A 456 -14.38 4.79 11.29
N ARG A 457 -15.29 5.46 10.56
CA ARG A 457 -15.82 5.00 9.27
C ARG A 457 -15.04 5.49 8.05
N GLY A 458 -14.14 6.47 8.22
CA GLY A 458 -13.35 7.06 7.15
C GLY A 458 -12.01 6.35 6.94
N LYS A 459 -11.44 6.45 5.73
CA LYS A 459 -10.04 6.09 5.50
C LYS A 459 -9.19 7.16 6.17
N LEU A 460 -8.65 6.85 7.34
CA LEU A 460 -7.75 7.73 8.07
C LEU A 460 -6.34 7.63 7.48
N ASP A 461 -5.66 8.77 7.40
CA ASP A 461 -4.23 8.80 7.15
C ASP A 461 -3.49 8.10 8.31
N GLU A 462 -2.32 7.51 8.03
CA GLU A 462 -1.57 6.71 9.01
C GLU A 462 -1.23 7.52 10.28
N LEU A 463 -0.77 8.77 10.09
CA LEU A 463 -0.46 9.67 11.20
C LEU A 463 -1.70 10.03 12.02
N PHE A 464 -2.81 10.31 11.34
CA PHE A 464 -4.06 10.64 12.02
C PHE A 464 -4.65 9.42 12.73
N SER A 465 -4.51 8.22 12.16
CA SER A 465 -4.91 6.95 12.79
C SER A 465 -4.17 6.73 14.11
N MET A 466 -2.87 7.01 14.16
CA MET A 466 -2.07 6.93 15.38
C MET A 466 -2.55 7.94 16.45
N ALA A 467 -2.80 9.19 16.05
CA ALA A 467 -3.35 10.21 16.93
C ALA A 467 -4.75 9.84 17.45
N PHE A 468 -5.60 9.29 16.57
CA PHE A 468 -6.95 8.85 16.92
C PHE A 468 -6.93 7.68 17.91
N PHE A 469 -6.00 6.73 17.78
CA PHE A 469 -5.80 5.66 18.76
C PHE A 469 -5.38 6.23 20.12
N GLY A 470 -4.48 7.21 20.15
CA GLY A 470 -3.98 7.87 21.34
C GLY A 470 -4.85 9.01 21.89
N ARG A 471 -6.07 9.22 21.39
CA ARG A 471 -6.92 10.39 21.73
C ARG A 471 -7.16 10.61 23.23
N TYR A 472 -7.29 9.55 24.02
CA TYR A 472 -7.46 9.66 25.47
C TYR A 472 -6.16 10.03 26.18
N ILE A 473 -5.02 9.58 25.67
CA ILE A 473 -3.69 9.99 26.15
C ILE A 473 -3.51 11.47 25.89
N MET A 474 -3.79 11.94 24.67
CA MET A 474 -3.72 13.36 24.29
C MET A 474 -4.67 14.22 25.11
N LEU A 475 -5.86 13.73 25.45
CA LEU A 475 -6.79 14.44 26.33
C LEU A 475 -6.17 14.70 27.71
N MET A 476 -5.59 13.65 28.32
CA MET A 476 -4.95 13.78 29.62
C MET A 476 -3.70 14.66 29.57
N MET A 477 -2.89 14.53 28.51
CA MET A 477 -1.73 15.38 28.27
C MET A 477 -2.13 16.86 28.16
N GLY A 478 -3.20 17.16 27.42
CA GLY A 478 -3.74 18.50 27.26
C GLY A 478 -4.24 19.09 28.59
N ILE A 479 -5.03 18.33 29.35
CA ILE A 479 -5.55 18.76 30.65
C ILE A 479 -4.42 19.07 31.62
N PHE A 480 -3.44 18.19 31.73
CA PHE A 480 -2.29 18.42 32.61
C PHE A 480 -1.40 19.58 32.13
N SER A 481 -1.27 19.78 30.80
CA SER A 481 -0.55 20.93 30.24
C SER A 481 -1.22 22.25 30.56
N MET A 482 -2.55 22.30 30.57
CA MET A 482 -3.29 23.48 31.05
C MET A 482 -3.04 23.72 32.54
N TYR A 483 -3.03 22.67 33.34
CA TYR A 483 -2.74 22.79 34.79
C TYR A 483 -1.31 23.28 35.04
N THR A 484 -0.32 22.70 34.37
CA THR A 484 1.09 23.14 34.54
C THR A 484 1.34 24.50 33.93
N GLY A 485 0.69 24.84 32.79
CA GLY A 485 0.73 26.18 32.18
C GLY A 485 0.18 27.26 33.13
N ALA A 486 -0.91 26.95 33.85
CA ALA A 486 -1.40 27.85 34.92
C ALA A 486 -0.41 28.01 36.08
N ILE A 487 0.32 26.94 36.47
CA ILE A 487 1.37 27.01 37.50
C ILE A 487 2.56 27.85 37.00
N TYR A 488 2.93 27.70 35.72
CA TYR A 488 4.06 28.44 35.14
C TYR A 488 3.68 29.85 34.70
N CYS A 489 2.39 30.19 34.75
CA CYS A 489 1.85 31.45 34.23
C CYS A 489 2.22 31.69 32.77
N ASP A 490 2.18 30.63 31.97
CA ASP A 490 2.54 30.62 30.55
C ASP A 490 1.29 30.37 29.66
N ILE A 491 1.06 31.23 28.68
CA ILE A 491 0.00 31.11 27.66
C ILE A 491 0.55 31.47 26.28
N PHE A 492 0.64 30.51 25.37
CA PHE A 492 1.24 30.68 24.04
C PHE A 492 2.66 31.25 24.10
N SER A 493 3.46 30.74 25.03
CA SER A 493 4.83 31.22 25.31
C SER A 493 4.90 32.72 25.64
N LYS A 494 3.84 33.26 26.27
CA LYS A 494 3.77 34.63 26.78
C LYS A 494 3.36 34.63 28.24
N GLU A 495 3.75 35.69 28.96
CA GLU A 495 3.35 35.88 30.35
C GLU A 495 1.82 35.90 30.53
N MET A 496 1.34 35.19 31.51
CA MET A 496 -0.07 35.19 31.93
C MET A 496 -0.19 35.81 33.34
N ALA A 497 -0.48 37.10 33.41
CA ALA A 497 -0.61 37.83 34.66
C ALA A 497 -1.92 37.49 35.39
N LEU A 498 -1.96 36.35 36.12
CA LEU A 498 -3.14 35.93 36.90
C LEU A 498 -3.32 36.71 38.21
N PHE A 499 -2.21 36.97 38.88
CA PHE A 499 -2.19 37.63 40.20
C PHE A 499 -1.15 38.74 40.20
N PRO A 500 -1.25 39.73 41.12
CA PRO A 500 -0.22 40.73 41.29
C PRO A 500 1.13 40.10 41.63
N SER A 501 2.18 40.49 40.91
CA SER A 501 3.53 40.01 41.15
C SER A 501 4.04 40.41 42.54
N MET A 502 4.84 39.59 43.17
CA MET A 502 5.56 39.91 44.38
C MET A 502 6.93 40.55 44.13
N TRP A 503 7.32 40.68 42.86
CA TRP A 503 8.59 41.27 42.46
C TRP A 503 8.35 42.56 41.66
N GLU A 504 9.16 43.59 41.92
CA GLU A 504 9.19 44.83 41.20
C GLU A 504 10.60 45.14 40.69
N TRP A 505 10.68 45.61 39.44
CA TRP A 505 11.90 46.12 38.84
C TRP A 505 11.98 47.62 38.97
N PRO A 506 13.18 48.25 39.08
CA PRO A 506 13.32 49.71 38.99
C PRO A 506 12.75 50.24 37.68
N SER A 507 12.11 51.38 37.71
CA SER A 507 11.40 51.99 36.54
C SER A 507 12.34 52.47 35.44
N ASP A 508 13.64 52.68 35.73
CA ASP A 508 14.60 53.34 34.86
C ASP A 508 15.71 52.35 34.36
N PHE A 509 15.33 51.30 33.64
CA PHE A 509 16.32 50.40 33.05
C PHE A 509 16.19 50.31 31.52
N LYS A 510 17.34 50.05 30.86
CA LYS A 510 17.40 49.84 29.39
C LYS A 510 17.42 48.36 29.10
N ALA A 511 16.86 47.95 27.98
CA ALA A 511 16.92 46.55 27.51
C ALA A 511 18.39 46.06 27.46
N GLY A 512 18.67 44.90 28.06
CA GLY A 512 20.00 44.30 28.15
C GLY A 512 20.82 44.74 29.41
N GLN A 513 20.26 45.49 30.34
CA GLN A 513 20.90 45.88 31.56
C GLN A 513 20.56 44.90 32.69
N THR A 514 21.57 44.45 33.45
CA THR A 514 21.35 43.64 34.66
C THR A 514 20.78 44.52 35.76
N VAL A 515 19.62 44.13 36.28
CA VAL A 515 18.89 44.88 37.32
C VAL A 515 18.56 43.96 38.49
N ASP A 516 18.66 44.44 39.70
CA ASP A 516 18.26 43.68 40.90
C ASP A 516 16.73 43.75 41.07
N ALA A 517 16.15 42.55 41.30
CA ALA A 517 14.72 42.42 41.57
C ALA A 517 14.45 42.71 43.05
N HIS A 518 13.50 43.59 43.32
CA HIS A 518 13.07 43.93 44.69
C HIS A 518 11.79 43.19 45.07
N ARG A 519 11.79 42.52 46.21
CA ARG A 519 10.59 41.88 46.73
C ARG A 519 9.71 42.91 47.41
N VAL A 520 8.43 42.94 47.07
CA VAL A 520 7.45 43.81 47.71
C VAL A 520 7.06 43.22 49.07
N ASP A 521 7.30 43.99 50.16
CA ASP A 521 6.98 43.55 51.50
C ASP A 521 5.46 43.28 51.67
N GLY A 522 5.15 42.12 52.26
CA GLY A 522 3.77 41.72 52.54
C GLY A 522 3.01 41.10 51.37
N ARG A 523 3.60 41.01 50.15
CA ARG A 523 3.01 40.28 49.04
C ARG A 523 3.60 38.90 48.89
N VAL A 524 2.76 37.89 48.74
CA VAL A 524 3.14 36.51 48.41
C VAL A 524 2.36 36.10 47.21
N TYR A 525 3.03 35.58 46.16
CA TYR A 525 2.36 35.06 44.99
C TYR A 525 1.58 33.79 45.36
N PRO A 526 0.24 33.74 45.15
CA PRO A 526 -0.59 32.73 45.80
C PRO A 526 -0.49 31.36 45.15
N PHE A 527 -0.16 31.26 43.84
CA PHE A 527 -0.21 30.00 43.12
C PHE A 527 0.84 29.93 42.00
N GLY A 528 1.73 28.95 42.07
CA GLY A 528 2.70 28.66 41.01
C GLY A 528 3.90 29.62 40.98
N MET A 529 4.42 29.83 39.80
CA MET A 529 5.55 30.71 39.53
C MET A 529 5.09 32.12 39.24
N ASP A 530 5.84 33.12 39.67
CA ASP A 530 5.49 34.52 39.39
C ASP A 530 5.76 34.84 37.92
N TRP A 531 4.74 35.30 37.19
CA TRP A 531 4.78 35.60 35.76
C TRP A 531 5.84 36.65 35.38
N ARG A 532 6.26 37.49 36.35
CA ARG A 532 7.22 38.57 36.12
C ARG A 532 8.62 38.08 35.71
N TRP A 533 8.93 36.80 35.98
CA TRP A 533 10.21 36.20 35.58
C TRP A 533 10.23 35.66 34.15
N HIS A 534 9.11 35.58 33.48
CA HIS A 534 8.97 34.93 32.18
C HIS A 534 9.86 35.53 31.07
N ASP A 535 9.97 36.86 30.99
CA ASP A 535 10.73 37.56 29.95
C ASP A 535 12.15 37.97 30.39
N THR A 536 12.70 37.34 31.44
CA THR A 536 14.05 37.63 31.93
C THR A 536 15.06 36.62 31.34
N GLU A 537 16.32 37.06 31.15
CA GLU A 537 17.41 36.15 30.73
C GLU A 537 17.61 34.97 31.68
N ASN A 538 17.25 35.14 32.95
CA ASN A 538 17.38 34.12 34.02
C ASN A 538 16.14 33.23 34.16
N ASP A 539 15.11 33.37 33.29
CA ASP A 539 13.89 32.58 33.40
C ASP A 539 14.15 31.07 33.39
N LEU A 540 14.97 30.58 32.48
CA LEU A 540 15.33 29.17 32.41
C LEU A 540 15.99 28.67 33.68
N LEU A 541 16.88 29.45 34.30
CA LEU A 541 17.56 29.08 35.52
C LEU A 541 16.60 29.01 36.71
N PHE A 542 15.66 29.96 36.79
CA PHE A 542 14.65 30.05 37.81
C PHE A 542 13.61 28.92 37.70
N SER A 543 13.08 28.71 36.48
CA SER A 543 12.02 27.73 36.21
C SER A 543 12.50 26.27 36.20
N ASN A 544 13.70 25.99 35.70
CA ASN A 544 14.25 24.63 35.65
C ASN A 544 14.38 23.97 37.01
N SER A 545 14.83 24.69 38.02
CA SER A 545 14.94 24.13 39.37
C SER A 545 13.59 23.64 39.89
N TYR A 546 12.51 24.38 39.62
CA TYR A 546 11.17 23.99 40.01
C TYR A 546 10.66 22.79 39.20
N LYS A 547 10.79 22.82 37.86
CA LYS A 547 10.39 21.75 36.93
C LYS A 547 11.09 20.43 37.25
N MET A 548 12.40 20.48 37.49
CA MET A 548 13.19 19.29 37.85
C MET A 548 12.76 18.69 39.21
N LYS A 549 12.56 19.51 40.24
CA LYS A 549 12.07 19.02 41.53
C LYS A 549 10.69 18.40 41.43
N LEU A 550 9.80 19.00 40.65
CA LEU A 550 8.46 18.47 40.41
C LEU A 550 8.49 17.10 39.71
N SER A 551 9.34 16.96 38.68
CA SER A 551 9.54 15.70 37.98
C SER A 551 10.13 14.60 38.86
N ILE A 552 11.13 14.94 39.67
CA ILE A 552 11.78 13.99 40.58
C ILE A 552 10.79 13.50 41.65
N LEU A 553 10.04 14.42 42.27
CA LEU A 553 9.05 14.07 43.30
C LEU A 553 7.97 13.14 42.74
N LEU A 554 7.46 13.43 41.53
CA LEU A 554 6.46 12.58 40.93
C LEU A 554 7.04 11.23 40.51
N GLY A 555 8.22 11.22 39.88
CA GLY A 555 8.90 10.00 39.49
C GLY A 555 9.26 9.09 40.67
N TRP A 556 9.62 9.69 41.81
CA TRP A 556 9.84 8.93 43.05
C TRP A 556 8.55 8.36 43.64
N ALA A 557 7.44 9.12 43.55
CA ALA A 557 6.14 8.68 44.04
C ALA A 557 5.52 7.57 43.19
N HIS A 558 5.83 7.55 41.88
CA HIS A 558 5.43 6.50 40.95
C HIS A 558 6.20 5.22 41.19
#